data_988ece8810e769385b22c4a484b4a9c6
#
_entry.id   988ece8810e769385b22c4a484b4a9c6
#
_cell.length_a   1.000
_cell.length_b   1.000
_cell.length_c   1.000
_cell.angle_alpha   90.00
_cell.angle_beta   90.00
_cell.angle_gamma   90.00
#
_symmetry.space_group_name_H-M   'P 1'
#
loop_
_entity.id
_entity.type
_entity.pdbx_description
1 polymer ?
#
loop_
_entity_poly.entity_id
_entity_poly.type
_entity_poly.pdbx_seq_one_letter_code
_entity_poly.pdbx_strand_id
1 'polypeptide(L)'
;IRDMEWSDVLDLDGSPYFIAHTSRFTDFESKSQEFQLVGSRGDINYVVGAYYYSDDAYTNNPQQYFGGGVSFDSQYGSETEAYAVYAQLDYPLSDQLTVKGGLRYTEEEKSIVRTNIALASSDPTTIAACLGTFPCTFIPAGTTASTEFDDVSPELSFEYAYNDDINLYARFGKGFKSGGFN
;
A
#
# COMPACT_ATOMS: atom_id res chain seq x y z
N ILE A 1 1.84 -7.28 14.73
CA ILE A 1 2.91 -7.80 13.84
C ILE A 1 2.29 -8.87 12.97
N ARG A 2 2.60 -8.83 11.69
CA ARG A 2 2.17 -9.81 10.71
C ARG A 2 3.37 -10.15 9.80
N ASP A 3 3.67 -11.44 9.68
CA ASP A 3 4.66 -11.99 8.78
C ASP A 3 3.95 -12.84 7.73
N MET A 4 4.37 -12.76 6.50
CA MET A 4 3.79 -13.52 5.40
C MET A 4 4.85 -13.84 4.35
N GLU A 5 4.97 -15.12 4.03
CA GLU A 5 5.71 -15.60 2.87
C GLU A 5 4.71 -16.04 1.80
N TRP A 6 4.94 -15.63 0.59
CA TRP A 6 4.09 -15.99 -0.53
C TRP A 6 4.90 -16.36 -1.76
N SER A 7 4.46 -17.40 -2.45
CA SER A 7 5.07 -17.82 -3.71
C SER A 7 4.00 -18.20 -4.73
N ASP A 8 4.21 -17.80 -5.96
CA ASP A 8 3.40 -18.22 -7.10
C ASP A 8 4.26 -18.48 -8.33
N VAL A 9 3.73 -19.32 -9.21
CA VAL A 9 4.28 -19.58 -10.54
C VAL A 9 3.15 -19.35 -11.53
N LEU A 10 3.40 -18.54 -12.53
CA LEU A 10 2.41 -18.18 -13.52
C LEU A 10 2.95 -18.45 -14.94
N ASP A 11 2.16 -19.16 -15.71
CA ASP A 11 2.31 -19.27 -17.15
C ASP A 11 1.70 -18.01 -17.78
N LEU A 12 2.54 -17.20 -18.43
CA LEU A 12 2.10 -15.93 -19.00
C LEU A 12 1.52 -16.06 -20.41
N ASP A 13 1.80 -17.18 -21.10
CA ASP A 13 1.38 -17.35 -22.48
C ASP A 13 0.14 -18.25 -22.65
N GLY A 14 -0.21 -19.04 -21.63
CA GLY A 14 -1.39 -19.91 -21.65
C GLY A 14 -1.33 -21.03 -22.71
N SER A 15 -0.17 -21.32 -23.26
CA SER A 15 0.06 -22.34 -24.26
C SER A 15 0.64 -23.62 -23.64
N PRO A 16 0.57 -24.77 -24.33
CA PRO A 16 1.23 -26.00 -23.85
C PRO A 16 2.77 -25.96 -24.02
N TYR A 17 3.32 -24.89 -24.50
CA TYR A 17 4.75 -24.71 -24.72
C TYR A 17 5.35 -23.80 -23.64
N PHE A 18 6.61 -24.04 -23.28
CA PHE A 18 7.34 -23.19 -22.38
C PHE A 18 7.83 -21.91 -23.08
N ILE A 19 6.93 -20.91 -23.26
CA ILE A 19 7.24 -19.68 -23.95
C ILE A 19 7.54 -18.56 -22.97
N ALA A 20 6.68 -18.33 -21.97
CA ALA A 20 6.84 -17.26 -21.01
C ALA A 20 6.31 -17.67 -19.62
N HIS A 21 7.22 -17.80 -18.66
CA HIS A 21 6.91 -18.16 -17.28
C HIS A 21 7.47 -17.13 -16.32
N THR A 22 6.78 -16.89 -15.24
CA THR A 22 7.26 -16.07 -14.14
C THR A 22 7.04 -16.81 -12.82
N SER A 23 7.97 -16.67 -11.91
CA SER A 23 7.81 -17.07 -10.53
C SER A 23 7.93 -15.84 -9.65
N ARG A 24 7.24 -15.83 -8.53
CA ARG A 24 7.35 -14.75 -7.56
C ARG A 24 7.49 -15.32 -6.16
N PHE A 25 8.45 -14.81 -5.43
CA PHE A 25 8.71 -15.14 -4.03
C PHE A 25 8.69 -13.81 -3.28
N THR A 26 7.80 -13.66 -2.34
CA THR A 26 7.63 -12.42 -1.57
C THR A 26 7.67 -12.73 -0.09
N ASP A 27 8.55 -12.03 0.62
CA ASP A 27 8.60 -11.95 2.06
C ASP A 27 8.04 -10.59 2.47
N PHE A 28 7.13 -10.58 3.43
CA PHE A 28 6.45 -9.38 3.91
C PHE A 28 6.34 -9.39 5.42
N GLU A 29 6.82 -8.33 6.05
CA GLU A 29 6.63 -8.06 7.47
C GLU A 29 5.89 -6.74 7.67
N SER A 30 4.93 -6.70 8.56
CA SER A 30 4.30 -5.44 8.96
C SER A 30 4.06 -5.33 10.45
N LYS A 31 4.10 -4.10 10.94
CA LYS A 31 3.88 -3.73 12.34
C LYS A 31 2.89 -2.56 12.38
N SER A 32 1.96 -2.63 13.30
CA SER A 32 1.11 -1.48 13.60
C SER A 32 0.88 -1.36 15.10
N GLN A 33 0.75 -0.13 15.53
CA GLN A 33 0.41 0.20 16.91
C GLN A 33 -0.55 1.39 16.92
N GLU A 34 -1.58 1.27 17.73
CA GLU A 34 -2.56 2.34 17.91
C GLU A 34 -2.76 2.61 19.40
N PHE A 35 -2.79 3.87 19.74
CA PHE A 35 -3.16 4.34 21.08
C PHE A 35 -4.41 5.20 20.96
N GLN A 36 -5.42 4.89 21.75
CA GLN A 36 -6.67 5.62 21.78
C GLN A 36 -7.01 6.04 23.19
N LEU A 37 -7.43 7.30 23.33
CA LEU A 37 -8.09 7.82 24.50
C LEU A 37 -9.56 8.04 24.16
N VAL A 38 -10.43 7.27 24.78
CA VAL A 38 -11.89 7.37 24.64
C VAL A 38 -12.48 7.88 25.95
N GLY A 39 -13.34 8.85 25.85
CA GLY A 39 -13.99 9.42 27.04
C GLY A 39 -15.29 10.15 26.75
N SER A 40 -15.94 10.56 27.83
CA SER A 40 -17.12 11.39 27.77
C SER A 40 -17.06 12.50 28.82
N ARG A 41 -17.63 13.65 28.49
CA ARG A 41 -17.78 14.76 29.42
C ARG A 41 -19.14 15.42 29.20
N GLY A 42 -20.05 15.23 30.17
CA GLY A 42 -21.45 15.53 29.97
C GLY A 42 -22.00 14.67 28.83
N ASP A 43 -22.63 15.30 27.87
CA ASP A 43 -23.25 14.63 26.70
C ASP A 43 -22.26 14.47 25.52
N ILE A 44 -21.05 14.98 25.64
CA ILE A 44 -20.01 14.92 24.61
C ILE A 44 -19.22 13.63 24.75
N ASN A 45 -19.16 12.84 23.68
CA ASN A 45 -18.21 11.74 23.58
C ASN A 45 -17.04 12.14 22.68
N TYR A 46 -15.86 11.67 23.02
CA TYR A 46 -14.66 11.96 22.24
C TYR A 46 -13.73 10.75 22.13
N VAL A 47 -13.02 10.72 21.02
CA VAL A 47 -11.91 9.82 20.77
C VAL A 47 -10.73 10.66 20.29
N VAL A 48 -9.56 10.44 20.84
CA VAL A 48 -8.29 10.97 20.35
C VAL A 48 -7.33 9.80 20.20
N GLY A 49 -6.62 9.73 19.10
CA GLY A 49 -5.71 8.62 18.88
C GLY A 49 -4.46 9.00 18.10
N ALA A 50 -3.47 8.14 18.26
CA ALA A 50 -2.25 8.12 17.48
C ALA A 50 -2.03 6.73 16.90
N TYR A 51 -1.63 6.67 15.65
CA TYR A 51 -1.43 5.44 14.89
C TYR A 51 -0.04 5.44 14.27
N TYR A 52 0.62 4.29 14.33
CA TYR A 52 1.87 3.99 13.66
C TYR A 52 1.71 2.73 12.82
N TYR A 53 2.29 2.73 11.65
CA TYR A 53 2.38 1.59 10.76
C TYR A 53 3.74 1.55 10.08
N SER A 54 4.32 0.35 9.96
CA SER A 54 5.44 0.10 9.08
C SER A 54 5.28 -1.24 8.38
N ASP A 55 5.72 -1.30 7.12
CA ASP A 55 5.92 -2.56 6.41
C ASP A 55 7.28 -2.59 5.72
N ASP A 56 7.77 -3.82 5.52
CA ASP A 56 8.92 -4.18 4.72
C ASP A 56 8.50 -5.36 3.84
N ALA A 57 8.71 -5.23 2.55
CA ALA A 57 8.44 -6.28 1.60
C ALA A 57 9.64 -6.48 0.67
N TYR A 58 10.06 -7.72 0.51
CA TYR A 58 11.05 -8.09 -0.49
C TYR A 58 10.46 -9.09 -1.47
N THR A 59 10.62 -8.82 -2.74
CA THR A 59 10.13 -9.69 -3.81
C THR A 59 11.26 -10.06 -4.76
N ASN A 60 11.42 -11.36 -4.99
CA ASN A 60 12.22 -11.94 -6.04
C ASN A 60 11.29 -12.50 -7.12
N ASN A 61 11.44 -12.01 -8.36
CA ASN A 61 10.56 -12.34 -9.47
C ASN A 61 11.37 -12.82 -10.70
N PRO A 62 11.89 -14.06 -10.69
CA PRO A 62 12.54 -14.63 -11.87
C PRO A 62 11.51 -14.87 -12.99
N GLN A 63 11.90 -14.49 -14.19
CA GLN A 63 11.10 -14.61 -15.40
C GLN A 63 11.92 -15.35 -16.47
N GLN A 64 11.29 -16.27 -17.19
CA GLN A 64 11.91 -17.08 -18.23
C GLN A 64 11.10 -17.01 -19.51
N TYR A 65 11.80 -16.81 -20.61
CA TYR A 65 11.20 -16.69 -21.94
C TYR A 65 11.88 -17.65 -22.92
N PHE A 66 11.09 -18.10 -23.91
CA PHE A 66 11.56 -18.94 -25.02
C PHE A 66 12.30 -20.23 -24.56
N GLY A 67 11.64 -20.97 -23.64
CA GLY A 67 12.23 -22.22 -23.13
C GLY A 67 13.46 -22.02 -22.23
N GLY A 68 13.59 -20.85 -21.63
CA GLY A 68 14.72 -20.48 -20.81
C GLY A 68 15.89 -19.86 -21.58
N GLY A 69 15.72 -19.59 -22.90
CA GLY A 69 16.73 -18.92 -23.73
C GLY A 69 16.99 -17.47 -23.30
N VAL A 70 16.01 -16.82 -22.65
CA VAL A 70 16.14 -15.51 -22.04
C VAL A 70 15.58 -15.59 -20.62
N SER A 71 16.35 -15.15 -19.65
CA SER A 71 15.94 -15.11 -18.25
C SER A 71 16.19 -13.71 -17.68
N PHE A 72 15.26 -13.23 -16.89
CA PHE A 72 15.39 -12.00 -16.12
C PHE A 72 15.14 -12.33 -14.65
N ASP A 73 15.85 -11.67 -13.77
CA ASP A 73 15.57 -11.65 -12.34
C ASP A 73 15.25 -10.20 -11.95
N SER A 74 14.03 -9.97 -11.54
CA SER A 74 13.58 -8.68 -11.02
C SER A 74 13.42 -8.78 -9.52
N GLN A 75 14.31 -8.11 -8.80
CA GLN A 75 14.29 -8.06 -7.35
C GLN A 75 13.95 -6.64 -6.91
N TYR A 76 13.04 -6.53 -5.95
CA TYR A 76 12.71 -5.24 -5.36
C TYR A 76 12.33 -5.40 -3.90
N GLY A 77 12.79 -4.44 -3.12
CA GLY A 77 12.35 -4.19 -1.76
C GLY A 77 11.47 -2.95 -1.73
N SER A 78 10.46 -2.93 -0.90
CA SER A 78 9.66 -1.74 -0.62
C SER A 78 9.42 -1.62 0.87
N GLU A 79 9.52 -0.39 1.36
CA GLU A 79 9.26 -0.05 2.75
C GLU A 79 8.19 1.04 2.79
N THR A 80 7.30 0.95 3.75
CA THR A 80 6.32 1.99 4.07
C THR A 80 6.40 2.31 5.55
N GLU A 81 6.42 3.58 5.89
CA GLU A 81 6.27 4.06 7.26
C GLU A 81 5.18 5.13 7.31
N ALA A 82 4.24 4.99 8.24
CA ALA A 82 3.13 5.91 8.35
C ALA A 82 2.80 6.26 9.80
N TYR A 83 2.53 7.55 10.02
CA TYR A 83 2.08 8.10 11.28
C TYR A 83 0.76 8.82 11.07
N ALA A 84 -0.13 8.71 12.04
CA ALA A 84 -1.33 9.52 12.04
C ALA A 84 -1.74 9.92 13.45
N VAL A 85 -2.34 11.10 13.54
CA VAL A 85 -3.05 11.55 14.73
C VAL A 85 -4.46 11.94 14.34
N TYR A 86 -5.42 11.65 15.20
CA TYR A 86 -6.81 11.95 14.92
C TYR A 86 -7.59 12.29 16.18
N ALA A 87 -8.65 13.04 15.98
CA ALA A 87 -9.64 13.33 17.00
C ALA A 87 -11.04 13.31 16.39
N GLN A 88 -11.99 12.83 17.17
CA GLN A 88 -13.42 12.83 16.85
C GLN A 88 -14.19 13.29 18.08
N LEU A 89 -15.25 14.05 17.85
CA LEU A 89 -16.20 14.49 18.84
C LEU A 89 -17.62 14.14 18.37
N ASP A 90 -18.41 13.56 19.25
CA ASP A 90 -19.83 13.32 19.07
C ASP A 90 -20.59 14.26 20.02
N TYR A 91 -21.39 15.15 19.47
CA TYR A 91 -22.11 16.17 20.21
C TYR A 91 -23.61 16.09 19.91
N PRO A 92 -24.45 15.76 20.91
CA PRO A 92 -25.90 15.85 20.78
C PRO A 92 -26.33 17.33 20.80
N LEU A 93 -26.79 17.80 19.66
CA LEU A 93 -27.37 19.16 19.52
C LEU A 93 -28.77 19.24 20.13
N SER A 94 -29.51 18.13 20.12
CA SER A 94 -30.82 17.96 20.74
C SER A 94 -31.09 16.49 21.03
N ASP A 95 -32.20 16.16 21.65
CA ASP A 95 -32.62 14.77 21.91
C ASP A 95 -32.76 13.94 20.63
N GLN A 96 -32.91 14.59 19.49
CA GLN A 96 -33.09 13.93 18.19
C GLN A 96 -31.90 14.08 17.24
N LEU A 97 -31.01 15.06 17.46
CA LEU A 97 -29.94 15.37 16.51
C LEU A 97 -28.56 15.26 17.16
N THR A 98 -27.75 14.35 16.67
CA THR A 98 -26.33 14.24 17.02
C THR A 98 -25.47 14.64 15.83
N VAL A 99 -24.46 15.46 16.09
CA VAL A 99 -23.41 15.83 15.13
C VAL A 99 -22.10 15.19 15.56
N LYS A 100 -21.41 14.57 14.62
CA LYS A 100 -20.08 14.01 14.82
C LYS A 100 -19.11 14.71 13.90
N GLY A 101 -18.03 15.22 14.45
CA GLY A 101 -16.94 15.86 13.71
C GLY A 101 -15.63 15.16 13.98
N GLY A 102 -14.86 14.88 12.94
CA GLY A 102 -13.56 14.23 13.03
C GLY A 102 -12.53 14.90 12.15
N LEU A 103 -11.27 14.79 12.57
CA LEU A 103 -10.12 15.22 11.82
C LEU A 103 -8.98 14.22 12.00
N ARG A 104 -8.35 13.83 10.90
CA ARG A 104 -7.15 12.98 10.90
C ARG A 104 -6.06 13.67 10.09
N TYR A 105 -4.87 13.74 10.64
CA TYR A 105 -3.65 14.04 9.92
C TYR A 105 -2.86 12.75 9.75
N THR A 106 -2.40 12.49 8.54
CA THR A 106 -1.59 11.32 8.19
C THR A 106 -0.35 11.80 7.44
N GLU A 107 0.79 11.23 7.78
CA GLU A 107 2.06 11.35 7.09
C GLU A 107 2.55 9.95 6.75
N GLU A 108 2.98 9.73 5.50
CA GLU A 108 3.38 8.42 4.99
C GLU A 108 4.58 8.59 4.09
N GLU A 109 5.66 7.87 4.39
CA GLU A 109 6.84 7.75 3.55
C GLU A 109 6.87 6.36 2.91
N LYS A 110 7.20 6.32 1.63
CA LYS A 110 7.43 5.08 0.89
C LYS A 110 8.79 5.11 0.25
N SER A 111 9.48 3.97 0.32
CA SER A 111 10.72 3.76 -0.39
C SER A 111 10.70 2.48 -1.21
N ILE A 112 11.50 2.45 -2.27
CA ILE A 112 11.71 1.27 -3.09
C ILE A 112 13.18 1.13 -3.43
N VAL A 113 13.67 -0.10 -3.36
CA VAL A 113 14.96 -0.50 -3.89
C VAL A 113 14.72 -1.51 -4.99
N ARG A 114 15.24 -1.28 -6.17
CA ARG A 114 15.00 -2.14 -7.33
C ARG A 114 16.28 -2.58 -8.02
N THR A 115 16.31 -3.84 -8.43
CA THR A 115 17.35 -4.44 -9.23
C THR A 115 16.72 -5.29 -10.33
N ASN A 116 17.04 -5.01 -11.57
CA ASN A 116 16.73 -5.89 -12.70
C ASN A 116 18.03 -6.44 -13.24
N ILE A 117 18.18 -7.74 -13.17
CA ILE A 117 19.36 -8.45 -13.69
C ILE A 117 18.89 -9.31 -14.84
N ALA A 118 19.48 -9.11 -16.03
CA ALA A 118 19.36 -10.08 -17.11
C ALA A 118 20.24 -11.28 -16.77
N LEU A 119 19.64 -12.39 -16.36
CA LEU A 119 20.34 -13.63 -16.08
C LEU A 119 20.40 -14.48 -17.34
N ALA A 120 21.61 -14.63 -17.85
CA ALA A 120 22.03 -15.71 -18.75
C ALA A 120 21.28 -15.84 -20.08
N SER A 121 21.62 -15.04 -21.02
CA SER A 121 21.96 -15.62 -22.33
C SER A 121 23.47 -15.88 -22.30
N SER A 122 23.90 -17.10 -22.57
CA SER A 122 25.30 -17.38 -22.84
C SER A 122 25.77 -16.80 -24.20
N ASP A 123 24.84 -16.11 -24.89
CA ASP A 123 25.07 -15.40 -26.12
C ASP A 123 25.29 -13.90 -25.88
N PRO A 124 26.53 -13.41 -26.02
CA PRO A 124 26.84 -11.98 -25.87
C PRO A 124 26.04 -11.08 -26.79
N THR A 125 25.53 -11.60 -27.92
CA THR A 125 24.74 -10.82 -28.87
C THR A 125 23.32 -10.55 -28.36
N THR A 126 22.75 -11.46 -27.60
CA THR A 126 21.43 -11.27 -26.97
C THR A 126 21.52 -10.25 -25.85
N ILE A 127 22.60 -10.27 -25.07
CA ILE A 127 22.87 -9.26 -24.02
C ILE A 127 23.09 -7.88 -24.68
N ALA A 128 23.87 -7.81 -25.73
CA ALA A 128 24.13 -6.57 -26.46
C ALA A 128 22.89 -6.03 -27.18
N ALA A 129 22.04 -6.90 -27.70
CA ALA A 129 20.75 -6.49 -28.30
C ALA A 129 19.77 -5.97 -27.25
N CYS A 130 19.76 -6.54 -26.05
CA CYS A 130 18.99 -6.07 -24.93
C CYS A 130 19.47 -4.69 -24.44
N LEU A 131 20.76 -4.44 -24.49
CA LEU A 131 21.36 -3.15 -24.12
C LEU A 131 21.27 -2.07 -25.22
N GLY A 132 20.88 -2.43 -26.47
CA GLY A 132 21.01 -1.52 -27.61
C GLY A 132 19.76 -1.10 -28.35
N THR A 133 18.64 -1.85 -28.37
CA THR A 133 17.54 -1.59 -29.33
C THR A 133 16.13 -1.95 -28.88
N PHE A 134 15.95 -2.54 -27.72
CA PHE A 134 14.64 -2.80 -27.13
C PHE A 134 14.54 -2.05 -25.81
N PRO A 135 13.32 -1.71 -25.32
CA PRO A 135 13.18 -1.11 -23.99
C PRO A 135 13.45 -2.16 -22.89
N CYS A 136 14.60 -2.81 -22.94
CA CYS A 136 15.20 -3.45 -21.80
C CYS A 136 15.66 -2.32 -20.89
N THR A 137 14.75 -1.79 -20.10
CA THR A 137 15.09 -0.83 -19.08
C THR A 137 15.90 -1.58 -18.03
N PHE A 138 17.21 -1.60 -18.22
CA PHE A 138 18.13 -2.13 -17.22
C PHE A 138 18.15 -1.15 -16.06
N ILE A 139 17.57 -1.55 -14.94
CA ILE A 139 17.63 -0.78 -13.70
C ILE A 139 18.86 -1.29 -12.94
N PRO A 140 19.87 -0.45 -12.70
CA PRO A 140 21.06 -0.84 -11.97
C PRO A 140 20.70 -1.39 -10.58
N ALA A 141 21.53 -2.32 -10.10
CA ALA A 141 21.40 -2.85 -8.75
C ALA A 141 21.45 -1.72 -7.71
N GLY A 142 20.53 -1.73 -6.77
CA GLY A 142 20.46 -0.76 -5.70
C GLY A 142 19.89 0.62 -6.13
N THR A 143 19.22 0.70 -7.28
CA THR A 143 18.46 1.91 -7.61
C THR A 143 17.36 2.13 -6.59
N THR A 144 17.37 3.28 -5.93
CA THR A 144 16.43 3.64 -4.88
C THR A 144 15.55 4.82 -5.30
N ALA A 145 14.34 4.85 -4.80
CA ALA A 145 13.46 6.01 -4.83
C ALA A 145 12.67 6.09 -3.53
N SER A 146 12.40 7.29 -3.06
CA SER A 146 11.51 7.53 -1.93
C SER A 146 10.55 8.67 -2.25
N THR A 147 9.40 8.68 -1.58
CA THR A 147 8.39 9.72 -1.70
C THR A 147 7.60 9.82 -0.41
N GLU A 148 7.22 11.04 -0.07
CA GLU A 148 6.43 11.37 1.10
C GLU A 148 5.05 11.84 0.69
N PHE A 149 4.06 11.54 1.49
CA PHE A 149 2.67 11.96 1.33
C PHE A 149 2.14 12.41 2.68
N ASP A 150 1.45 13.53 2.70
CA ASP A 150 0.71 13.98 3.87
C ASP A 150 -0.73 14.35 3.50
N ASP A 151 -1.63 14.20 4.45
CA ASP A 151 -3.03 14.57 4.24
C ASP A 151 -3.75 14.94 5.54
N VAL A 152 -4.66 15.89 5.40
CA VAL A 152 -5.67 16.21 6.39
C VAL A 152 -7.01 15.73 5.89
N SER A 153 -7.61 14.78 6.61
CA SER A 153 -8.88 14.14 6.28
C SER A 153 -9.96 14.58 7.29
N PRO A 154 -10.77 15.58 6.98
CA PRO A 154 -11.93 15.97 7.79
C PRO A 154 -13.11 15.04 7.56
N GLU A 155 -13.93 14.87 8.59
CA GLU A 155 -15.19 14.15 8.56
C GLU A 155 -16.27 14.93 9.35
N LEU A 156 -17.47 14.92 8.83
CA LEU A 156 -18.66 15.48 9.49
C LEU A 156 -19.85 14.58 9.23
N SER A 157 -20.56 14.19 10.27
CA SER A 157 -21.79 13.41 10.13
C SER A 157 -22.90 13.95 11.02
N PHE A 158 -24.12 13.71 10.57
CA PHE A 158 -25.37 14.08 11.24
C PHE A 158 -26.21 12.82 11.39
N GLU A 159 -26.70 12.58 12.58
CA GLU A 159 -27.64 11.50 12.89
C GLU A 159 -28.91 12.14 13.46
N TYR A 160 -30.06 11.90 12.82
CA TYR A 160 -31.34 12.45 13.22
C TYR A 160 -32.35 11.34 13.49
N ALA A 161 -32.75 11.19 14.75
CA ALA A 161 -33.82 10.31 15.19
C ALA A 161 -35.15 10.96 14.91
N TYR A 162 -35.77 10.68 13.76
CA TYR A 162 -37.06 11.23 13.38
C TYR A 162 -38.17 10.73 14.29
N ASN A 163 -38.17 9.46 14.62
CA ASN A 163 -39.03 8.81 15.62
C ASN A 163 -38.35 7.49 16.08
N ASP A 164 -39.06 6.70 16.91
CA ASP A 164 -38.51 5.45 17.48
C ASP A 164 -38.15 4.37 16.42
N ASP A 165 -38.73 4.47 15.22
CA ASP A 165 -38.56 3.50 14.13
C ASP A 165 -37.67 4.01 12.99
N ILE A 166 -37.45 5.35 12.89
CA ILE A 166 -36.75 5.95 11.74
C ILE A 166 -35.59 6.81 12.19
N ASN A 167 -34.40 6.41 11.78
CA ASN A 167 -33.17 7.18 11.88
C ASN A 167 -32.66 7.62 10.51
N LEU A 168 -32.32 8.87 10.38
CA LEU A 168 -31.72 9.44 9.18
C LEU A 168 -30.25 9.79 9.49
N TYR A 169 -29.38 9.57 8.53
CA TYR A 169 -27.99 9.99 8.67
C TYR A 169 -27.45 10.60 7.36
N ALA A 170 -26.53 11.53 7.50
CA ALA A 170 -25.74 12.08 6.41
C ALA A 170 -24.27 12.16 6.86
N ARG A 171 -23.34 11.78 5.98
CA ARG A 171 -21.92 11.82 6.25
C ARG A 171 -21.18 12.47 5.09
N PHE A 172 -20.27 13.37 5.43
CA PHE A 172 -19.37 14.05 4.51
C PHE A 172 -17.94 13.81 5.03
N GLY A 173 -17.06 13.34 4.18
CA GLY A 173 -15.68 13.08 4.56
C GLY A 173 -14.74 13.08 3.37
N LYS A 174 -13.50 13.47 3.62
CA LYS A 174 -12.40 13.33 2.68
C LYS A 174 -11.64 12.04 3.02
N GLY A 175 -11.47 11.16 2.04
CA GLY A 175 -10.59 10.00 2.16
C GLY A 175 -9.21 10.31 1.59
N PHE A 176 -8.18 9.72 2.19
CA PHE A 176 -6.81 9.75 1.72
C PHE A 176 -6.36 8.38 1.23
N LYS A 177 -5.64 8.38 0.13
CA LYS A 177 -4.89 7.25 -0.38
C LYS A 177 -3.59 7.77 -0.96
N SER A 178 -2.47 7.36 -0.40
CA SER A 178 -1.14 7.70 -0.91
C SER A 178 -0.89 7.12 -2.30
N GLY A 179 0.02 7.73 -3.02
CA GLY A 179 0.59 7.18 -4.24
C GLY A 179 1.52 5.99 -3.99
N GLY A 180 2.20 5.56 -5.02
CA GLY A 180 3.20 4.48 -4.97
C GLY A 180 4.08 4.50 -6.20
N PHE A 181 4.98 3.52 -6.27
CA PHE A 181 5.90 3.34 -7.39
C PHE A 181 5.31 2.38 -8.43
N ASN A 182 5.57 2.64 -9.72
CA ASN A 182 5.23 1.80 -10.87
C ASN A 182 6.49 1.28 -11.57
#